data_2da8f5af90929958f64578e7c78bd788
#
_entry.id   2da8f5af90929958f64578e7c78bd788
#
_cell.length_a   1.000
_cell.length_b   1.000
_cell.length_c   1.000
_cell.angle_alpha   90.00
_cell.angle_beta   90.00
_cell.angle_gamma   90.00
#
_symmetry.space_group_name_H-M   'P 1'
#
loop_
_entity.id
_entity.type
_entity.pdbx_description
1 polymer ?
#
loop_
_entity_poly.entity_id
_entity_poly.type
_entity_poly.pdbx_seq_one_letter_code
_entity_poly.pdbx_strand_id
1 'polypeptide(L)'
;MTCVSDLIDTTEMYLRTIYELVEEDIVPLRARIAERLHQSGPTVSQTVARMERDGLLTVQGDRHLELTEEGRLLATRVMRKHRLAERLLTDVIGLDWELVHAEACRWEHVMSETVERRLLELLDHPTESPYGNPIPGLDELGDEAGEEFMANVEPLSDAAVTEDQRVHVKRISEEMQKDEELMGLLRRVGALPGKTVTIARTDEGILIGSGGETAELVVEAAEHIFVRR
;
A
#
# COMPACT_ATOMS: atom_id res chain seq x y z
N MET A 1 -23.87 -15.68 3.83
CA MET A 1 -23.98 -15.17 2.45
C MET A 1 -22.58 -15.26 1.85
N THR A 2 -22.35 -16.29 1.04
CA THR A 2 -21.04 -16.72 0.54
C THR A 2 -20.89 -16.29 -0.91
N CYS A 3 -20.60 -15.00 -1.18
CA CYS A 3 -20.44 -14.52 -2.55
C CYS A 3 -19.20 -13.66 -2.80
N VAL A 4 -18.29 -13.50 -1.85
CA VAL A 4 -17.14 -12.61 -2.01
C VAL A 4 -15.84 -13.36 -2.32
N SER A 5 -15.73 -14.65 -1.96
CA SER A 5 -14.49 -15.42 -2.15
C SER A 5 -14.23 -15.90 -3.60
N ASP A 6 -15.22 -15.86 -4.49
CA ASP A 6 -15.08 -16.37 -5.86
C ASP A 6 -14.56 -15.32 -6.88
N LEU A 7 -14.46 -14.05 -6.49
CA LEU A 7 -14.01 -12.96 -7.37
C LEU A 7 -12.55 -12.54 -7.13
N ILE A 8 -11.91 -13.00 -6.05
CA ILE A 8 -10.55 -12.64 -5.72
C ILE A 8 -9.59 -13.62 -6.40
N ASP A 9 -8.76 -13.11 -7.32
CA ASP A 9 -7.69 -13.92 -7.91
C ASP A 9 -6.53 -14.07 -6.91
N THR A 10 -6.38 -15.31 -6.41
CA THR A 10 -5.32 -15.62 -5.45
C THR A 10 -3.93 -15.29 -5.99
N THR A 11 -3.69 -15.43 -7.29
CA THR A 11 -2.40 -15.12 -7.92
C THR A 11 -2.15 -13.63 -7.90
N GLU A 12 -3.16 -12.82 -8.25
CA GLU A 12 -3.07 -11.35 -8.20
C GLU A 12 -2.84 -10.84 -6.78
N MET A 13 -3.51 -11.42 -5.76
CA MET A 13 -3.25 -11.08 -4.35
C MET A 13 -1.79 -11.30 -3.95
N TYR A 14 -1.20 -12.44 -4.34
CA TYR A 14 0.21 -12.73 -4.04
C TYR A 14 1.17 -11.80 -4.80
N LEU A 15 0.91 -11.55 -6.07
CA LEU A 15 1.68 -10.61 -6.88
C LEU A 15 1.68 -9.21 -6.25
N ARG A 16 0.51 -8.74 -5.84
CA ARG A 16 0.33 -7.47 -5.14
C ARG A 16 1.12 -7.43 -3.84
N THR A 17 0.97 -8.44 -2.98
CA THR A 17 1.68 -8.50 -1.69
C THR A 17 3.20 -8.50 -1.87
N ILE A 18 3.74 -9.20 -2.89
CA ILE A 18 5.17 -9.17 -3.20
C ILE A 18 5.58 -7.78 -3.68
N TYR A 19 4.75 -7.14 -4.51
CA TYR A 19 4.98 -5.79 -5.02
C TYR A 19 5.04 -4.76 -3.87
N GLU A 20 4.06 -4.78 -2.96
CA GLU A 20 4.02 -3.93 -1.76
C GLU A 20 5.29 -4.08 -0.91
N LEU A 21 5.73 -5.32 -0.65
CA LEU A 21 6.97 -5.57 0.09
C LEU A 21 8.19 -4.95 -0.60
N VAL A 22 8.30 -5.10 -1.93
CA VAL A 22 9.41 -4.53 -2.71
C VAL A 22 9.37 -2.99 -2.70
N GLU A 23 8.20 -2.38 -2.82
CA GLU A 23 8.06 -0.92 -2.75
C GLU A 23 8.52 -0.35 -1.40
N GLU A 24 8.28 -1.09 -0.31
CA GLU A 24 8.67 -0.70 1.06
C GLU A 24 10.14 -1.09 1.41
N ASP A 25 10.96 -1.50 0.41
CA ASP A 25 12.32 -2.04 0.62
C ASP A 25 12.37 -3.26 1.56
N ILE A 26 11.26 -4.00 1.67
CA ILE A 26 11.16 -5.19 2.48
C ILE A 26 11.42 -6.43 1.62
N VAL A 27 12.40 -7.25 1.99
CA VAL A 27 12.72 -8.49 1.26
C VAL A 27 11.52 -9.44 1.25
N PRO A 28 10.97 -9.83 0.07
CA PRO A 28 9.82 -10.72 0.00
C PRO A 28 10.19 -12.15 0.41
N LEU A 29 9.65 -12.59 1.54
CA LEU A 29 9.79 -13.95 2.06
C LEU A 29 8.42 -14.60 2.23
N ARG A 30 8.36 -15.95 2.07
CA ARG A 30 7.11 -16.70 2.31
C ARG A 30 6.48 -16.41 3.68
N ALA A 31 7.31 -16.21 4.72
CA ALA A 31 6.84 -15.88 6.05
C ALA A 31 6.11 -14.55 6.10
N ARG A 32 6.65 -13.51 5.45
CA ARG A 32 6.03 -12.19 5.36
C ARG A 32 4.73 -12.20 4.57
N ILE A 33 4.66 -13.00 3.48
CA ILE A 33 3.41 -13.18 2.74
C ILE A 33 2.37 -13.91 3.61
N ALA A 34 2.79 -14.94 4.36
CA ALA A 34 1.90 -15.66 5.28
C ALA A 34 1.30 -14.73 6.36
N GLU A 35 2.10 -13.83 6.87
CA GLU A 35 1.71 -12.80 7.84
C GLU A 35 0.72 -11.79 7.22
N ARG A 36 1.09 -11.15 6.11
CA ARG A 36 0.25 -10.13 5.44
C ARG A 36 -1.09 -10.66 4.93
N LEU A 37 -1.12 -11.92 4.46
CA LEU A 37 -2.34 -12.56 3.94
C LEU A 37 -3.08 -13.42 4.98
N HIS A 38 -2.59 -13.50 6.22
CA HIS A 38 -3.12 -14.35 7.29
C HIS A 38 -3.31 -15.80 6.85
N GLN A 39 -2.33 -16.33 6.08
CA GLN A 39 -2.37 -17.69 5.54
C GLN A 39 -1.35 -18.60 6.20
N SER A 40 -1.62 -19.91 6.16
CA SER A 40 -0.68 -20.92 6.67
C SER A 40 0.57 -21.04 5.79
N GLY A 41 1.72 -21.30 6.39
CA GLY A 41 2.99 -21.53 5.66
C GLY A 41 2.87 -22.58 4.54
N PRO A 42 2.22 -23.74 4.76
CA PRO A 42 1.98 -24.73 3.70
C PRO A 42 1.16 -24.17 2.52
N THR A 43 0.11 -23.38 2.77
CA THR A 43 -0.71 -22.73 1.74
C THR A 43 0.14 -21.78 0.90
N VAL A 44 0.91 -20.91 1.55
CA VAL A 44 1.81 -19.98 0.88
C VAL A 44 2.84 -20.73 0.04
N SER A 45 3.44 -21.81 0.59
CA SER A 45 4.44 -22.60 -0.14
C SER A 45 3.87 -23.28 -1.39
N GLN A 46 2.63 -23.75 -1.34
CA GLN A 46 1.95 -24.32 -2.52
C GLN A 46 1.68 -23.27 -3.60
N THR A 47 1.17 -22.10 -3.20
CA THR A 47 0.87 -21.01 -4.13
C THR A 47 2.15 -20.48 -4.78
N VAL A 48 3.20 -20.22 -4.00
CA VAL A 48 4.51 -19.80 -4.51
C VAL A 48 5.09 -20.82 -5.50
N ALA A 49 5.03 -22.13 -5.20
CA ALA A 49 5.51 -23.16 -6.11
C ALA A 49 4.68 -23.25 -7.41
N ARG A 50 3.38 -22.91 -7.37
CA ARG A 50 2.54 -22.78 -8.56
C ARG A 50 2.97 -21.57 -9.38
N MET A 51 3.09 -20.39 -8.77
CA MET A 51 3.49 -19.15 -9.44
C MET A 51 4.88 -19.25 -10.07
N GLU A 52 5.81 -19.98 -9.43
CA GLU A 52 7.14 -20.26 -9.98
C GLU A 52 7.05 -21.14 -11.25
N ARG A 53 6.23 -22.20 -11.23
CA ARG A 53 5.97 -23.02 -12.43
C ARG A 53 5.29 -22.25 -13.55
N ASP A 54 4.44 -21.32 -13.20
CA ASP A 54 3.72 -20.45 -14.14
C ASP A 54 4.59 -19.29 -14.66
N GLY A 55 5.86 -19.20 -14.19
CA GLY A 55 6.84 -18.24 -14.67
C GLY A 55 6.66 -16.82 -14.14
N LEU A 56 5.89 -16.62 -13.05
CA LEU A 56 5.59 -15.30 -12.50
C LEU A 56 6.61 -14.82 -11.46
N LEU A 57 7.31 -15.73 -10.82
CA LEU A 57 8.38 -15.44 -9.85
C LEU A 57 9.46 -16.52 -9.87
N THR A 58 10.59 -16.23 -9.23
CA THR A 58 11.66 -17.17 -8.93
C THR A 58 11.96 -17.19 -7.44
N VAL A 59 12.35 -18.37 -6.93
CA VAL A 59 12.79 -18.52 -5.54
C VAL A 59 14.32 -18.56 -5.53
N GLN A 60 14.93 -17.58 -4.92
CA GLN A 60 16.38 -17.44 -4.87
C GLN A 60 17.03 -18.35 -3.81
N GLY A 61 18.36 -18.51 -3.86
CA GLY A 61 19.11 -19.41 -2.98
C GLY A 61 18.98 -19.12 -1.47
N ASP A 62 18.76 -17.88 -1.09
CA ASP A 62 18.48 -17.40 0.27
C ASP A 62 16.97 -17.39 0.61
N ARG A 63 16.14 -17.94 -0.28
CA ARG A 63 14.68 -18.11 -0.15
C ARG A 63 13.85 -16.84 -0.35
N HIS A 64 14.43 -15.71 -0.73
CA HIS A 64 13.62 -14.57 -1.12
C HIS A 64 12.95 -14.82 -2.49
N LEU A 65 11.87 -14.11 -2.72
CA LEU A 65 11.06 -14.21 -3.94
C LEU A 65 11.37 -13.00 -4.83
N GLU A 66 11.63 -13.27 -6.10
CA GLU A 66 11.77 -12.23 -7.12
C GLU A 66 10.70 -12.40 -8.20
N LEU A 67 9.98 -11.32 -8.52
CA LEU A 67 9.06 -11.33 -9.64
C LEU A 67 9.86 -11.38 -10.95
N THR A 68 9.42 -12.22 -11.87
CA THR A 68 9.88 -12.17 -13.27
C THR A 68 9.38 -10.88 -13.94
N GLU A 69 9.80 -10.62 -15.15
CA GLU A 69 9.28 -9.48 -15.93
C GLU A 69 7.76 -9.57 -16.10
N GLU A 70 7.24 -10.77 -16.42
CA GLU A 70 5.80 -11.02 -16.53
C GLU A 70 5.09 -10.85 -15.20
N GLY A 71 5.62 -11.43 -14.12
CA GLY A 71 5.06 -11.27 -12.78
C GLY A 71 5.04 -9.82 -12.31
N ARG A 72 6.10 -9.06 -12.58
CA ARG A 72 6.18 -7.62 -12.27
C ARG A 72 5.13 -6.82 -13.04
N LEU A 73 4.98 -7.09 -14.33
CA LEU A 73 3.98 -6.44 -15.18
C LEU A 73 2.55 -6.66 -14.65
N LEU A 74 2.21 -7.90 -14.29
CA LEU A 74 0.91 -8.22 -13.72
C LEU A 74 0.71 -7.55 -12.35
N ALA A 75 1.70 -7.60 -11.47
CA ALA A 75 1.66 -6.95 -10.16
C ALA A 75 1.45 -5.43 -10.28
N THR A 76 2.19 -4.77 -11.19
CA THR A 76 2.04 -3.35 -11.51
C THR A 76 0.61 -3.01 -11.94
N ARG A 77 0.03 -3.82 -12.82
CA ARG A 77 -1.35 -3.60 -13.31
C ARG A 77 -2.39 -3.75 -12.21
N VAL A 78 -2.23 -4.73 -11.31
CA VAL A 78 -3.14 -4.89 -10.17
C VAL A 78 -3.03 -3.70 -9.22
N MET A 79 -1.80 -3.28 -8.86
CA MET A 79 -1.58 -2.11 -8.00
C MET A 79 -2.12 -0.81 -8.62
N ARG A 80 -1.94 -0.62 -9.93
CA ARG A 80 -2.51 0.53 -10.64
C ARG A 80 -4.03 0.57 -10.51
N LYS A 81 -4.70 -0.55 -10.77
CA LYS A 81 -6.17 -0.65 -10.62
C LYS A 81 -6.61 -0.37 -9.19
N HIS A 82 -5.89 -0.92 -8.21
CA HIS A 82 -6.16 -0.68 -6.80
C HIS A 82 -6.12 0.81 -6.47
N ARG A 83 -5.01 1.49 -6.76
CA ARG A 83 -4.80 2.90 -6.44
C ARG A 83 -5.70 3.86 -7.24
N LEU A 84 -6.07 3.50 -8.48
CA LEU A 84 -7.09 4.21 -9.24
C LEU A 84 -8.50 4.03 -8.64
N ALA A 85 -8.82 2.83 -8.16
CA ALA A 85 -10.07 2.59 -7.45
C ALA A 85 -10.14 3.40 -6.14
N GLU A 86 -9.06 3.46 -5.38
CA GLU A 86 -8.97 4.31 -4.18
C GLU A 86 -9.25 5.78 -4.48
N ARG A 87 -8.68 6.33 -5.55
CA ARG A 87 -8.94 7.70 -6.00
C ARG A 87 -10.42 7.91 -6.37
N LEU A 88 -11.00 6.99 -7.15
CA LEU A 88 -12.41 7.07 -7.53
C LEU A 88 -13.33 7.03 -6.29
N LEU A 89 -13.06 6.11 -5.38
CA LEU A 89 -13.85 5.93 -4.15
C LEU A 89 -13.78 7.17 -3.25
N THR A 90 -12.62 7.79 -3.15
CA THR A 90 -12.41 8.98 -2.32
C THR A 90 -12.96 10.24 -3.00
N ASP A 91 -12.54 10.52 -4.23
CA ASP A 91 -12.72 11.84 -4.84
C ASP A 91 -14.08 12.02 -5.51
N VAL A 92 -14.69 10.94 -5.99
CA VAL A 92 -15.94 10.98 -6.75
C VAL A 92 -17.09 10.37 -5.97
N ILE A 93 -16.90 9.21 -5.38
CA ILE A 93 -17.94 8.50 -4.61
C ILE A 93 -18.09 9.11 -3.21
N GLY A 94 -16.97 9.62 -2.62
CA GLY A 94 -16.98 10.22 -1.29
C GLY A 94 -17.11 9.19 -0.17
N LEU A 95 -16.53 7.99 -0.37
CA LEU A 95 -16.47 6.96 0.66
C LEU A 95 -15.58 7.43 1.82
N ASP A 96 -15.93 7.09 3.05
CA ASP A 96 -15.10 7.39 4.21
C ASP A 96 -13.68 6.84 4.04
N TRP A 97 -12.68 7.68 4.26
CA TRP A 97 -11.28 7.43 3.93
C TRP A 97 -10.74 6.11 4.50
N GLU A 98 -11.13 5.75 5.74
CA GLU A 98 -10.78 4.50 6.41
C GLU A 98 -11.38 3.24 5.78
N LEU A 99 -12.42 3.37 4.93
CA LEU A 99 -13.11 2.25 4.29
C LEU A 99 -12.66 2.01 2.84
N VAL A 100 -11.92 2.96 2.26
CA VAL A 100 -11.58 2.99 0.82
C VAL A 100 -10.74 1.78 0.42
N HIS A 101 -9.70 1.44 1.18
CA HIS A 101 -8.79 0.34 0.87
C HIS A 101 -9.53 -1.00 0.75
N ALA A 102 -10.38 -1.31 1.72
CA ALA A 102 -11.14 -2.57 1.73
C ALA A 102 -12.06 -2.71 0.50
N GLU A 103 -12.61 -1.60 0.00
CA GLU A 103 -13.45 -1.63 -1.20
C GLU A 103 -12.59 -1.68 -2.48
N ALA A 104 -11.48 -0.97 -2.54
CA ALA A 104 -10.54 -1.01 -3.66
C ALA A 104 -10.00 -2.43 -3.91
N CYS A 105 -9.70 -3.19 -2.85
CA CYS A 105 -9.30 -4.59 -2.92
C CYS A 105 -10.32 -5.51 -3.64
N ARG A 106 -11.60 -5.14 -3.65
CA ARG A 106 -12.63 -5.90 -4.38
C ARG A 106 -12.69 -5.52 -5.86
N TRP A 107 -12.35 -4.27 -6.18
CA TRP A 107 -12.50 -3.71 -7.52
C TRP A 107 -11.30 -3.98 -8.42
N GLU A 108 -10.10 -4.09 -7.87
CA GLU A 108 -8.85 -4.28 -8.61
C GLU A 108 -8.86 -5.51 -9.53
N HIS A 109 -9.57 -6.57 -9.14
CA HIS A 109 -9.62 -7.83 -9.89
C HIS A 109 -10.63 -7.84 -11.05
N VAL A 110 -11.53 -6.86 -11.11
CA VAL A 110 -12.59 -6.83 -12.12
C VAL A 110 -12.50 -5.63 -13.07
N MET A 111 -11.62 -4.69 -12.79
CA MET A 111 -11.44 -3.49 -13.59
C MET A 111 -10.69 -3.80 -14.90
N SER A 112 -11.26 -3.40 -16.02
CA SER A 112 -10.61 -3.52 -17.34
C SER A 112 -9.74 -2.31 -17.64
N GLU A 113 -8.73 -2.47 -18.52
CA GLU A 113 -7.89 -1.36 -19.00
C GLU A 113 -8.70 -0.21 -19.61
N THR A 114 -9.82 -0.52 -20.28
CA THR A 114 -10.71 0.53 -20.81
C THR A 114 -11.27 1.40 -19.71
N VAL A 115 -11.60 0.81 -18.55
CA VAL A 115 -12.07 1.56 -17.37
C VAL A 115 -10.92 2.35 -16.74
N GLU A 116 -9.72 1.76 -16.62
CA GLU A 116 -8.54 2.46 -16.11
C GLU A 116 -8.27 3.76 -16.91
N ARG A 117 -8.28 3.70 -18.24
CA ARG A 117 -8.10 4.88 -19.10
C ARG A 117 -9.16 5.95 -18.87
N ARG A 118 -10.42 5.56 -18.66
CA ARG A 118 -11.49 6.50 -18.36
C ARG A 118 -11.39 7.10 -16.95
N LEU A 119 -10.89 6.32 -15.99
CA LEU A 119 -10.63 6.83 -14.64
C LEU A 119 -9.50 7.87 -14.65
N LEU A 120 -8.42 7.66 -15.42
CA LEU A 120 -7.37 8.67 -15.55
C LEU A 120 -7.93 10.00 -16.06
N GLU A 121 -8.73 9.98 -17.14
CA GLU A 121 -9.38 11.18 -17.66
C GLU A 121 -10.33 11.80 -16.62
N LEU A 122 -11.14 10.99 -15.92
CA LEU A 122 -12.14 11.47 -14.95
C LEU A 122 -11.50 12.12 -13.72
N LEU A 123 -10.35 11.57 -13.29
CA LEU A 123 -9.64 11.96 -12.07
C LEU A 123 -8.54 13.00 -12.32
N ASP A 124 -8.48 13.57 -13.54
CA ASP A 124 -7.49 14.57 -13.93
C ASP A 124 -6.03 14.06 -13.81
N HIS A 125 -5.79 12.84 -14.32
CA HIS A 125 -4.48 12.19 -14.42
C HIS A 125 -3.71 12.10 -13.08
N PRO A 126 -4.28 11.44 -12.05
CA PRO A 126 -3.65 11.33 -10.74
C PRO A 126 -2.37 10.47 -10.82
N THR A 127 -1.32 10.91 -10.15
CA THR A 127 -0.06 10.17 -10.03
C THR A 127 0.10 9.46 -8.67
N GLU A 128 -0.75 9.78 -7.70
CA GLU A 128 -0.72 9.23 -6.34
C GLU A 128 -2.13 8.84 -5.87
N SER A 129 -2.21 7.83 -5.02
CA SER A 129 -3.44 7.41 -4.34
C SER A 129 -3.85 8.41 -3.24
N PRO A 130 -5.05 8.31 -2.64
CA PRO A 130 -5.44 9.15 -1.50
C PRO A 130 -4.54 9.01 -0.27
N TYR A 131 -3.77 7.93 -0.22
CA TYR A 131 -2.80 7.65 0.83
C TYR A 131 -1.38 8.09 0.47
N GLY A 132 -1.20 8.79 -0.66
CA GLY A 132 0.07 9.33 -1.13
C GLY A 132 0.97 8.30 -1.84
N ASN A 133 0.50 7.09 -2.04
CA ASN A 133 1.26 6.04 -2.71
C ASN A 133 1.26 6.27 -4.23
N PRO A 134 2.42 6.20 -4.92
CA PRO A 134 2.50 6.43 -6.36
C PRO A 134 1.66 5.42 -7.13
N ILE A 135 0.91 5.84 -8.14
CA ILE A 135 0.18 4.94 -9.03
C ILE A 135 1.17 4.38 -10.06
N PRO A 136 1.47 3.05 -10.05
CA PRO A 136 2.49 2.51 -10.92
C PRO A 136 1.97 2.22 -12.33
N GLY A 137 2.89 2.12 -13.31
CA GLY A 137 2.59 1.69 -14.68
C GLY A 137 1.66 2.61 -15.46
N LEU A 138 1.60 3.90 -15.13
CA LEU A 138 0.80 4.90 -15.85
C LEU A 138 1.30 5.09 -17.29
N ASP A 139 2.59 4.89 -17.55
CA ASP A 139 3.22 4.93 -18.85
C ASP A 139 2.64 3.89 -19.83
N GLU A 140 2.20 2.72 -19.36
CA GLU A 140 1.47 1.74 -20.19
C GLU A 140 0.14 2.31 -20.72
N LEU A 141 -0.45 3.26 -20.01
CA LEU A 141 -1.69 3.93 -20.39
C LEU A 141 -1.46 5.24 -21.14
N GLY A 142 -0.19 5.64 -21.33
CA GLY A 142 0.20 6.86 -22.03
C GLY A 142 0.30 8.10 -21.16
N ASP A 143 0.38 7.91 -19.84
CA ASP A 143 0.50 8.96 -18.84
C ASP A 143 1.92 9.07 -18.28
N GLU A 144 2.21 10.10 -17.48
CA GLU A 144 3.51 10.25 -16.84
C GLU A 144 3.65 9.26 -15.66
N ALA A 145 4.82 8.61 -15.57
CA ALA A 145 5.13 7.76 -14.45
C ALA A 145 5.22 8.57 -13.14
N GLY A 146 4.66 8.03 -12.07
CA GLY A 146 4.79 8.61 -10.73
C GLY A 146 6.22 8.49 -10.18
N GLU A 147 6.49 9.11 -9.02
CA GLU A 147 7.74 8.91 -8.27
C GLU A 147 7.89 7.44 -7.81
N GLU A 148 9.14 7.02 -7.52
CA GLU A 148 9.35 5.75 -6.80
C GLU A 148 8.83 5.85 -5.37
N PHE A 149 8.35 4.72 -4.81
CA PHE A 149 7.72 4.69 -3.49
C PHE A 149 8.63 5.24 -2.37
N MET A 150 9.91 4.86 -2.35
CA MET A 150 10.87 5.32 -1.35
C MET A 150 11.57 6.65 -1.72
N ALA A 151 11.15 7.34 -2.79
CA ALA A 151 11.78 8.58 -3.20
C ALA A 151 11.62 9.69 -2.14
N ASN A 152 12.75 10.12 -1.56
CA ASN A 152 12.83 11.22 -0.59
C ASN A 152 11.91 11.06 0.64
N VAL A 153 11.69 9.84 1.10
CA VAL A 153 10.93 9.52 2.31
C VAL A 153 11.70 8.55 3.19
N GLU A 154 11.36 8.54 4.46
CA GLU A 154 11.83 7.57 5.46
C GLU A 154 10.64 7.10 6.30
N PRO A 155 10.67 5.89 6.89
CA PRO A 155 9.67 5.47 7.86
C PRO A 155 9.58 6.43 9.03
N LEU A 156 8.37 6.65 9.54
CA LEU A 156 8.15 7.49 10.71
C LEU A 156 8.91 6.98 11.94
N SER A 157 9.04 5.64 12.06
CA SER A 157 9.84 4.99 13.09
C SER A 157 11.31 5.43 13.10
N ASP A 158 11.90 5.66 11.92
CA ASP A 158 13.28 6.10 11.77
C ASP A 158 13.42 7.62 11.92
N ALA A 159 12.41 8.36 11.49
CA ALA A 159 12.37 9.81 11.60
C ALA A 159 12.24 10.30 13.03
N ALA A 160 11.51 9.56 13.91
CA ALA A 160 11.15 10.02 15.24
C ALA A 160 12.33 10.02 16.22
N VAL A 161 12.56 11.16 16.86
CA VAL A 161 13.51 11.38 17.97
C VAL A 161 12.75 11.80 19.23
N THR A 162 13.43 11.84 20.38
CA THR A 162 12.83 12.17 21.68
C THR A 162 12.28 13.60 21.76
N GLU A 163 12.86 14.51 20.99
CA GLU A 163 12.42 15.91 20.92
C GLU A 163 11.32 16.07 19.87
N ASP A 164 10.39 16.99 20.13
CA ASP A 164 9.34 17.34 19.16
C ASP A 164 9.97 17.81 17.85
N GLN A 165 9.57 17.15 16.76
CA GLN A 165 9.98 17.59 15.42
C GLN A 165 8.80 17.64 14.47
N ARG A 166 8.89 18.51 13.47
CA ARG A 166 7.87 18.62 12.42
C ARG A 166 8.33 17.84 11.20
N VAL A 167 7.42 16.99 10.71
CA VAL A 167 7.62 16.20 9.50
C VAL A 167 6.40 16.33 8.60
N HIS A 168 6.60 16.06 7.32
CA HIS A 168 5.52 16.05 6.34
C HIS A 168 5.12 14.60 6.04
N VAL A 169 3.88 14.21 6.35
CA VAL A 169 3.36 12.88 6.00
C VAL A 169 3.24 12.80 4.48
N LYS A 170 3.93 11.85 3.89
CA LYS A 170 3.93 11.67 2.45
C LYS A 170 3.10 10.47 2.04
N ARG A 171 3.27 9.31 2.69
CA ARG A 171 2.65 8.04 2.30
C ARG A 171 2.22 7.22 3.51
N ILE A 172 1.18 6.43 3.32
CA ILE A 172 0.73 5.39 4.25
C ILE A 172 0.61 4.10 3.44
N SER A 173 1.37 3.06 3.82
CA SER A 173 1.38 1.81 3.04
C SER A 173 0.05 1.06 3.13
N GLU A 174 -0.19 0.16 2.17
CA GLU A 174 -1.40 -0.66 2.10
C GLU A 174 -1.58 -1.55 3.34
N GLU A 175 -0.49 -1.95 4.00
CA GLU A 175 -0.55 -2.75 5.24
C GLU A 175 -1.26 -1.99 6.37
N MET A 176 -0.93 -0.71 6.55
CA MET A 176 -1.59 0.15 7.53
C MET A 176 -3.06 0.41 7.19
N GLN A 177 -3.38 0.54 5.92
CA GLN A 177 -4.74 0.87 5.44
C GLN A 177 -5.78 -0.23 5.73
N LYS A 178 -5.32 -1.45 6.11
CA LYS A 178 -6.18 -2.56 6.53
C LYS A 178 -6.80 -2.34 7.91
N ASP A 179 -6.22 -1.48 8.73
CA ASP A 179 -6.71 -1.16 10.08
C ASP A 179 -7.58 0.10 10.04
N GLU A 180 -8.90 -0.10 9.91
CA GLU A 180 -9.88 0.98 9.85
C GLU A 180 -9.86 1.88 11.10
N GLU A 181 -9.62 1.32 12.29
CA GLU A 181 -9.58 2.08 13.56
C GLU A 181 -8.36 2.99 13.58
N LEU A 182 -7.20 2.47 13.19
CA LEU A 182 -5.95 3.22 13.10
C LEU A 182 -6.01 4.31 12.03
N MET A 183 -6.57 3.99 10.85
CA MET A 183 -6.80 4.98 9.79
C MET A 183 -7.75 6.11 10.25
N GLY A 184 -8.83 5.77 10.96
CA GLY A 184 -9.72 6.75 11.58
C GLY A 184 -9.02 7.60 12.66
N LEU A 185 -8.10 7.02 13.42
CA LEU A 185 -7.26 7.73 14.38
C LEU A 185 -6.33 8.74 13.68
N LEU A 186 -5.62 8.31 12.64
CA LEU A 186 -4.73 9.19 11.84
C LEU A 186 -5.50 10.37 11.24
N ARG A 187 -6.70 10.12 10.70
CA ARG A 187 -7.57 11.18 10.19
C ARG A 187 -7.95 12.18 11.29
N ARG A 188 -8.32 11.70 12.48
CA ARG A 188 -8.73 12.54 13.60
C ARG A 188 -7.62 13.45 14.10
N VAL A 189 -6.38 12.95 14.19
CA VAL A 189 -5.21 13.74 14.62
C VAL A 189 -4.57 14.55 13.49
N GLY A 190 -5.13 14.49 12.28
CA GLY A 190 -4.67 15.23 11.10
C GLY A 190 -3.36 14.70 10.49
N ALA A 191 -3.01 13.44 10.74
CA ALA A 191 -1.84 12.76 10.18
C ALA A 191 -2.16 12.16 8.80
N LEU A 192 -2.49 13.01 7.84
CA LEU A 192 -2.88 12.64 6.48
C LEU A 192 -1.76 12.96 5.49
N PRO A 193 -1.67 12.23 4.36
CA PRO A 193 -0.76 12.58 3.28
C PRO A 193 -0.92 14.05 2.85
N GLY A 194 0.21 14.71 2.63
CA GLY A 194 0.24 16.14 2.33
C GLY A 194 0.16 17.07 3.55
N LYS A 195 0.03 16.56 4.77
CA LYS A 195 -0.04 17.37 5.99
C LYS A 195 1.29 17.34 6.75
N THR A 196 1.57 18.46 7.43
CA THR A 196 2.69 18.56 8.38
C THR A 196 2.18 18.22 9.77
N VAL A 197 2.86 17.32 10.44
CA VAL A 197 2.58 16.87 11.81
C VAL A 197 3.79 17.10 12.71
N THR A 198 3.54 17.15 14.01
CA THR A 198 4.58 17.07 15.05
C THR A 198 4.67 15.63 15.51
N ILE A 199 5.88 15.12 15.64
CA ILE A 199 6.17 13.77 16.12
C ILE A 199 7.19 13.82 17.24
N ALA A 200 7.11 12.85 18.16
CA ALA A 200 8.12 12.64 19.20
C ALA A 200 8.16 11.16 19.58
N ARG A 201 9.36 10.63 19.82
CA ARG A 201 9.54 9.26 20.34
C ARG A 201 9.31 9.25 21.85
N THR A 202 8.55 8.32 22.33
CA THR A 202 8.27 8.05 23.74
C THR A 202 8.83 6.68 24.15
N ASP A 203 8.67 6.32 25.41
CA ASP A 203 9.02 4.97 25.91
C ASP A 203 8.03 3.89 25.40
N GLU A 204 6.82 4.27 25.03
CA GLU A 204 5.75 3.36 24.60
C GLU A 204 5.57 3.32 23.08
N GLY A 205 6.04 4.36 22.34
CA GLY A 205 5.87 4.43 20.90
C GLY A 205 6.27 5.76 20.29
N ILE A 206 5.45 6.27 19.38
CA ILE A 206 5.66 7.54 18.70
C ILE A 206 4.38 8.37 18.77
N LEU A 207 4.47 9.53 19.40
CA LEU A 207 3.41 10.54 19.36
C LEU A 207 3.37 11.20 17.99
N ILE A 208 2.15 11.40 17.46
CA ILE A 208 1.90 12.07 16.19
C ILE A 208 0.66 12.95 16.28
N GLY A 209 0.69 14.15 15.70
CA GLY A 209 -0.48 15.02 15.62
C GLY A 209 -0.21 16.34 14.92
N SER A 210 -1.25 17.02 14.49
CA SER A 210 -1.18 18.28 13.72
C SER A 210 -1.44 19.55 14.54
N GLY A 211 -1.30 19.50 15.87
CA GLY A 211 -1.41 20.68 16.75
C GLY A 211 -2.72 20.82 17.52
N GLY A 212 -3.53 19.78 17.58
CA GLY A 212 -4.73 19.66 18.41
C GLY A 212 -4.66 18.39 19.25
N GLU A 213 -5.33 17.35 18.79
CA GLU A 213 -5.19 16.02 19.35
C GLU A 213 -3.89 15.36 18.89
N THR A 214 -3.34 14.49 19.73
CA THR A 214 -2.22 13.60 19.40
C THR A 214 -2.65 12.15 19.59
N ALA A 215 -2.02 11.25 18.82
CA ALA A 215 -2.13 9.81 18.99
C ALA A 215 -0.75 9.23 19.28
N GLU A 216 -0.70 8.14 20.02
CA GLU A 216 0.50 7.35 20.21
C GLU A 216 0.41 6.09 19.36
N LEU A 217 1.38 5.91 18.48
CA LEU A 217 1.49 4.77 17.59
C LEU A 217 2.54 3.80 18.13
N VAL A 218 2.26 2.51 18.10
CA VAL A 218 3.30 1.50 18.29
C VAL A 218 4.33 1.59 17.18
N VAL A 219 5.57 1.19 17.47
CA VAL A 219 6.68 1.34 16.52
C VAL A 219 6.41 0.60 15.21
N GLU A 220 5.83 -0.58 15.30
CA GLU A 220 5.45 -1.41 14.14
C GLU A 220 4.48 -0.69 13.21
N ALA A 221 3.50 0.03 13.75
CA ALA A 221 2.59 0.85 12.95
C ALA A 221 3.30 2.04 12.28
N ALA A 222 4.24 2.64 13.00
CA ALA A 222 5.01 3.78 12.48
C ALA A 222 5.99 3.41 11.35
N GLU A 223 6.36 2.13 11.20
CA GLU A 223 7.15 1.63 10.07
C GLU A 223 6.39 1.74 8.73
N HIS A 224 5.06 1.81 8.77
CA HIS A 224 4.16 1.88 7.61
C HIS A 224 3.68 3.30 7.26
N ILE A 225 4.17 4.31 7.96
CA ILE A 225 3.94 5.72 7.65
C ILE A 225 5.25 6.33 7.18
N PHE A 226 5.25 6.90 5.99
CA PHE A 226 6.45 7.47 5.39
C PHE A 226 6.38 9.00 5.39
N VAL A 227 7.45 9.62 5.87
CA VAL A 227 7.53 11.06 6.07
C VAL A 227 8.73 11.67 5.37
N ARG A 228 8.67 12.99 5.15
CA ARG A 228 9.78 13.83 4.72
C ARG A 228 10.04 14.87 5.81
N ARG A 229 11.31 15.12 6.08
CA ARG A 229 11.76 16.23 6.94
C ARG A 229 11.72 17.58 6.23
#